data_369e7457aa73ac46674bfccaac60f686
#
_entry.id   369e7457aa73ac46674bfccaac60f686
#
_cell.length_a   1.000
_cell.length_b   1.000
_cell.length_c   1.000
_cell.angle_alpha   90.00
_cell.angle_beta   90.00
_cell.angle_gamma   90.00
#
_symmetry.space_group_name_H-M   'P 1'
#
loop_
_entity.id
_entity.type
_entity.pdbx_description
1 polymer ?
#
loop_
_entity_poly.entity_id
_entity_poly.type
_entity_poly.pdbx_seq_one_letter_code
_entity_poly.pdbx_strand_id
1 'polypeptide(L)' 'MRKIGLIVAVEEEAMRQKYGEGYDLNDGYGTVLYQTAKSQVYALYSGAGEIFAAAATQYLIDRYEVA' A
#
# COMPACT_ATOMS: atom_id res chain seq x y z
N MET A 1 -12.29 -5.84 -10.23
CA MET A 1 -11.31 -6.18 -9.19
C MET A 1 -11.30 -5.09 -8.14
N ARG A 2 -11.31 -5.47 -6.88
CA ARG A 2 -11.38 -4.53 -5.78
C ARG A 2 -10.00 -3.91 -5.49
N LYS A 3 -9.97 -2.61 -5.27
CA LYS A 3 -8.75 -1.90 -4.91
C LYS A 3 -8.80 -1.53 -3.42
N ILE A 4 -7.82 -1.98 -2.67
CA ILE A 4 -7.74 -1.76 -1.24
C ILE A 4 -6.49 -0.95 -0.94
N GLY A 5 -6.63 0.10 -0.14
CA GLY A 5 -5.48 0.89 0.30
C GLY A 5 -5.11 0.54 1.73
N LEU A 6 -3.83 0.34 1.98
CA LEU A 6 -3.31 0.08 3.31
C LEU A 6 -2.17 1.03 3.63
N ILE A 7 -2.17 1.54 4.85
CA ILE A 7 -1.02 2.24 5.39
C ILE A 7 -0.33 1.28 6.34
N VAL A 8 0.91 0.94 6.04
CA VAL A 8 1.61 -0.16 6.69
C VAL A 8 2.78 0.35 7.51
N ALA A 9 2.82 -0.03 8.78
CA ALA A 9 3.93 0.29 9.67
C ALA A 9 4.78 -0.94 9.99
N VAL A 10 4.54 -2.05 9.33
CA VAL A 10 5.30 -3.30 9.53
C VAL A 10 6.32 -3.47 8.40
N GLU A 11 7.22 -4.42 8.58
CA GLU A 11 8.24 -4.69 7.59
C GLU A 11 7.63 -5.29 6.32
N GLU A 12 8.27 -4.98 5.20
CA GLU A 12 7.83 -5.46 3.89
C GLU A 12 7.78 -6.98 3.83
N GLU A 13 8.70 -7.64 4.53
CA GLU A 13 8.73 -9.10 4.53
C GLU A 13 7.47 -9.72 5.12
N ALA A 14 6.92 -9.08 6.16
CA ALA A 14 5.67 -9.55 6.74
C ALA A 14 4.52 -9.47 5.74
N MET A 15 4.48 -8.40 4.97
CA MET A 15 3.48 -8.24 3.92
C MET A 15 3.68 -9.25 2.80
N ARG A 16 4.93 -9.51 2.44
CA ARG A 16 5.24 -10.48 1.41
C ARG A 16 4.81 -11.89 1.80
N GLN A 17 4.97 -12.24 3.07
CA GLN A 17 4.52 -13.54 3.56
C GLN A 17 3.01 -13.68 3.50
N LYS A 18 2.29 -12.58 3.70
CA LYS A 18 0.84 -12.59 3.71
C LYS A 18 0.25 -12.55 2.30
N TYR A 19 0.81 -11.73 1.43
CA TYR A 19 0.22 -11.47 0.11
C TYR A 19 1.07 -11.97 -1.06
N GLY A 20 2.28 -12.45 -0.80
CA GLY A 20 3.19 -12.86 -1.86
C GLY A 20 4.06 -11.72 -2.34
N GLU A 21 4.61 -11.84 -3.53
CA GLU A 21 5.50 -10.84 -4.08
C GLU A 21 4.77 -9.54 -4.38
N GLY A 22 5.36 -8.44 -3.92
CA GLY A 22 4.85 -7.12 -4.19
C GLY A 22 5.47 -6.51 -5.44
N TYR A 23 4.77 -5.57 -6.03
CA TYR A 23 5.24 -4.82 -7.18
C TYR A 23 5.47 -3.37 -6.77
N ASP A 24 6.71 -2.91 -6.88
CA ASP A 24 7.06 -1.54 -6.52
C ASP A 24 6.57 -0.59 -7.61
N LEU A 25 5.73 0.36 -7.24
CA LEU A 25 5.12 1.28 -8.19
C LEU A 25 6.02 2.46 -8.53
N ASN A 26 7.16 2.60 -7.84
CA ASN A 26 8.13 3.67 -8.10
C ASN A 26 7.50 5.07 -8.12
N ASP A 27 6.57 5.30 -7.20
CA ASP A 27 5.88 6.59 -7.15
C ASP A 27 6.57 7.62 -6.26
N GLY A 28 7.72 7.28 -5.72
CA GLY A 28 8.46 8.17 -4.82
C GLY A 28 8.00 8.12 -3.37
N TYR A 29 6.96 7.35 -3.07
CA TYR A 29 6.40 7.24 -1.71
C TYR A 29 6.56 5.86 -1.11
N GLY A 30 7.13 4.92 -1.86
CA GLY A 30 7.30 3.56 -1.38
C GLY A 30 6.04 2.72 -1.43
N THR A 31 5.14 3.03 -2.34
CA THR A 31 3.92 2.26 -2.52
C THR A 31 4.23 0.94 -3.23
N VAL A 32 3.70 -0.14 -2.71
CA VAL A 32 3.87 -1.48 -3.28
C VAL A 32 2.49 -2.07 -3.56
N LEU A 33 2.34 -2.63 -4.74
CA LEU A 33 1.09 -3.29 -5.13
C LEU A 33 1.21 -4.78 -4.90
N TYR A 34 0.28 -5.32 -4.12
CA TYR A 34 0.13 -6.75 -3.94
C TYR A 34 -1.17 -7.19 -4.60
N GLN A 35 -1.12 -8.25 -5.36
CA GLN A 35 -2.31 -8.76 -6.03
C GLN A 35 -2.75 -10.08 -5.44
N THR A 36 -4.04 -10.18 -5.16
CA THR A 36 -4.67 -11.44 -4.79
C THR A 36 -5.63 -11.85 -5.90
N ALA A 37 -6.28 -13.00 -5.75
CA ALA A 37 -7.22 -13.50 -6.74
C ALA A 37 -8.41 -12.56 -6.96
N LYS A 38 -8.77 -11.76 -5.95
CA LYS A 38 -9.97 -10.92 -5.99
C LYS A 38 -9.70 -9.44 -5.78
N SER A 39 -8.49 -9.06 -5.41
CA SER A 39 -8.20 -7.69 -4.99
C SER A 39 -6.83 -7.24 -5.40
N GLN A 40 -6.68 -5.92 -5.49
CA GLN A 40 -5.38 -5.28 -5.58
C GLN A 40 -5.18 -4.50 -4.31
N VAL A 41 -4.06 -4.75 -3.62
CA VAL A 41 -3.75 -4.09 -2.36
C VAL A 41 -2.61 -3.12 -2.57
N TYR A 42 -2.89 -1.84 -2.40
CA TYR A 42 -1.89 -0.78 -2.51
C TYR A 42 -1.40 -0.47 -1.11
N ALA A 43 -0.21 -0.95 -0.79
CA ALA A 43 0.38 -0.78 0.54
C ALA A 43 1.41 0.34 0.50
N LEU A 44 1.20 1.36 1.32
CA LEU A 44 2.15 2.44 1.45
C LEU A 44 2.85 2.31 2.80
N TYR A 45 4.17 2.17 2.76
CA TYR A 45 4.97 2.00 3.96
C TYR A 45 5.32 3.38 4.52
N SER A 46 4.60 3.79 5.54
CA SER A 46 4.72 5.14 6.08
C SER A 46 5.89 5.33 7.05
N GLY A 47 6.60 4.26 7.39
CA GLY A 47 7.64 4.36 8.39
C GLY A 47 7.06 4.67 9.76
N ALA A 48 7.78 5.44 10.57
CA ALA A 48 7.39 5.71 11.94
C ALA A 48 6.48 6.93 12.11
N GLY A 49 6.03 7.54 11.03
CA GLY A 49 5.34 8.82 11.16
C GLY A 49 3.83 8.72 11.09
N GLU A 50 3.16 8.84 12.21
CA GLU A 50 1.70 8.94 12.23
C GLU A 50 1.21 10.18 11.49
N ILE A 51 2.05 11.20 11.42
CA ILE A 51 1.72 12.47 10.80
C ILE A 51 1.34 12.30 9.33
N PHE A 52 1.89 11.30 8.69
CA PHE A 52 1.65 11.08 7.26
C PHE A 52 0.47 10.18 6.96
N ALA A 53 -0.18 9.60 7.95
CA ALA A 53 -1.24 8.63 7.71
C ALA A 53 -2.41 9.25 6.94
N ALA A 54 -2.87 10.43 7.35
CA ALA A 54 -3.98 11.09 6.67
C ALA A 54 -3.60 11.51 5.24
N ALA A 55 -2.40 12.06 5.07
CA ALA A 55 -1.93 12.47 3.75
C ALA A 55 -1.71 11.25 2.85
N ALA A 56 -1.18 10.17 3.42
CA ALA A 56 -0.97 8.93 2.68
C ALA A 56 -2.30 8.31 2.25
N THR A 57 -3.30 8.33 3.12
CA THR A 57 -4.63 7.84 2.79
C THR A 57 -5.22 8.63 1.63
N GLN A 58 -5.16 9.94 1.71
CA GLN A 58 -5.68 10.80 0.64
C GLN A 58 -4.92 10.58 -0.66
N TYR A 59 -3.61 10.43 -0.59
CA TYR A 59 -2.79 10.14 -1.75
C TYR A 59 -3.22 8.85 -2.45
N LEU A 60 -3.41 7.79 -1.67
CA LEU A 60 -3.84 6.51 -2.24
C LEU A 60 -5.21 6.60 -2.90
N ILE A 61 -6.13 7.32 -2.28
CA ILE A 61 -7.46 7.52 -2.84
C ILE A 61 -7.37 8.28 -4.16
N ASP A 62 -6.64 9.38 -4.17
CA ASP A 62 -6.57 10.25 -5.34
C ASP A 62 -5.76 9.64 -6.48
N ARG A 63 -4.69 8.93 -6.16
CA ARG A 63 -3.77 8.41 -7.18
C ARG A 63 -4.21 7.07 -7.73
N TYR A 64 -4.71 6.19 -6.86
CA TYR A 64 -5.02 4.82 -7.25
C TYR A 64 -6.51 4.47 -7.15
N GLU A 65 -7.32 5.39 -6.70
CA GLU A 65 -8.77 5.20 -6.58
C GLU A 65 -9.12 4.01 -5.68
N VAL A 66 -8.39 3.85 -4.59
CA VAL A 66 -8.68 2.79 -3.63
C VAL A 66 -9.91 3.13 -2.80
N ALA A 67 -10.53 2.10 -2.27
CA ALA A 67 -11.71 2.28 -1.41
C ALA A 67 -11.30 2.32 0.06
#